data_afb0519e8d4540c3d1a62c85d56fcd6b
#
_entry.id   afb0519e8d4540c3d1a62c85d56fcd6b
#
_cell.length_a   1.000
_cell.length_b   1.000
_cell.length_c   1.000
_cell.angle_alpha   90.00
_cell.angle_beta   90.00
_cell.angle_gamma   90.00
#
_symmetry.space_group_name_H-M   'P 1'
#
loop_
_entity.id
_entity.type
_entity.pdbx_description
1 polymer ?
#
loop_
_entity_poly.entity_id
_entity_poly.type
_entity_poly.pdbx_seq_one_letter_code
_entity_poly.pdbx_strand_id
1 'polypeptide(L)'
;MLGGLVIRDARRRAGLTQRELASRLGTKQSVVARWESLATSPSFEVVTRACRACDLTLDWRLVSIDADQERVIEEQRARQPKDRLASAVNIATLRA
;
A
#
# COMPACT_ATOMS: atom_id res chain seq x y z
N MET A 1 -1.13 -10.20 5.89
CA MET A 1 0.30 -10.38 5.73
C MET A 1 0.94 -9.29 4.86
N LEU A 2 0.38 -9.03 3.68
CA LEU A 2 0.92 -7.98 2.83
C LEU A 2 0.88 -6.60 3.48
N GLY A 3 -0.11 -6.35 4.33
CA GLY A 3 -0.27 -5.04 4.95
C GLY A 3 0.97 -4.58 5.71
N GLY A 4 1.58 -5.47 6.47
CA GLY A 4 2.78 -5.13 7.22
C GLY A 4 3.96 -4.79 6.32
N LEU A 5 4.10 -5.51 5.21
CA LEU A 5 5.15 -5.24 4.24
C LEU A 5 4.93 -3.90 3.53
N VAL A 6 3.69 -3.58 3.22
CA VAL A 6 3.35 -2.29 2.60
C VAL A 6 3.70 -1.15 3.54
N ILE A 7 3.35 -1.28 4.83
CA ILE A 7 3.67 -0.26 5.82
C ILE A 7 5.18 -0.07 5.93
N ARG A 8 5.92 -1.16 5.97
CA ARG A 8 7.39 -1.10 6.04
C ARG A 8 7.97 -0.39 4.82
N ASP A 9 7.49 -0.73 3.63
CA ASP A 9 7.96 -0.11 2.40
C ASP A 9 7.66 1.39 2.40
N ALA A 10 6.43 1.77 2.76
CA ALA A 10 6.04 3.17 2.81
C ALA A 10 6.91 3.95 3.81
N ARG A 11 7.13 3.37 4.99
CA ARG A 11 7.96 4.00 6.01
C ARG A 11 9.38 4.24 5.50
N ARG A 12 9.97 3.24 4.85
CA ARG A 12 11.33 3.35 4.34
C ARG A 12 11.44 4.38 3.23
N ARG A 13 10.46 4.44 2.36
CA ARG A 13 10.44 5.44 1.29
C ARG A 13 10.37 6.85 1.86
N ALA A 14 9.67 7.02 2.97
CA ALA A 14 9.57 8.32 3.62
C ALA A 14 10.78 8.64 4.49
N GLY A 15 11.69 7.70 4.68
CA GLY A 15 12.87 7.90 5.52
C GLY A 15 12.55 7.98 7.00
N LEU A 16 11.45 7.34 7.43
CA LEU A 16 11.01 7.39 8.82
C LEU A 16 11.45 6.16 9.59
N THR A 17 11.71 6.36 10.89
CA THR A 17 11.88 5.23 11.81
C THR A 17 10.51 4.70 12.20
N GLN A 18 10.47 3.49 12.77
CA GLN A 18 9.22 2.94 13.28
C GLN A 18 8.60 3.85 14.34
N ARG A 19 9.43 4.45 15.16
CA ARG A 19 8.96 5.38 16.21
C ARG A 19 8.34 6.63 15.60
N GLU A 20 8.97 7.16 14.56
CA GLU A 20 8.44 8.35 13.90
C GLU A 20 7.10 8.07 13.22
N LEU A 21 6.98 6.94 12.55
CA LEU A 21 5.71 6.56 11.95
C LEU A 21 4.65 6.35 13.01
N ALA A 22 4.99 5.68 14.11
CA ALA A 22 4.06 5.46 15.21
C ALA A 22 3.54 6.79 15.75
N SER A 23 4.44 7.77 15.90
CA SER A 23 4.05 9.10 16.36
C SER A 23 3.05 9.76 15.43
N ARG A 24 3.28 9.66 14.12
CA ARG A 24 2.35 10.22 13.12
C ARG A 24 0.99 9.55 13.14
N LEU A 25 0.96 8.26 13.49
CA LEU A 25 -0.29 7.50 13.55
C LEU A 25 -0.98 7.57 14.91
N GLY A 26 -0.34 8.16 15.90
CA GLY A 26 -0.88 8.22 17.24
C GLY A 26 -0.87 6.87 17.94
N THR A 27 0.11 6.04 17.64
CA THR A 27 0.24 4.71 18.23
C THR A 27 1.66 4.52 18.80
N LYS A 28 1.95 3.30 19.23
CA LYS A 28 3.25 2.98 19.83
C LYS A 28 4.17 2.32 18.81
N GLN A 29 5.48 2.55 18.99
CA GLN A 29 6.48 1.95 18.13
C GLN A 29 6.36 0.40 18.11
N SER A 30 6.04 -0.20 19.27
CA SER A 30 5.89 -1.65 19.36
C SER A 30 4.75 -2.17 18.44
N VAL A 31 3.71 -1.38 18.24
CA VAL A 31 2.61 -1.75 17.38
C VAL A 31 3.07 -1.77 15.92
N VAL A 32 3.79 -0.73 15.50
CA VAL A 32 4.35 -0.68 14.14
C VAL A 32 5.31 -1.85 13.91
N ALA A 33 6.16 -2.12 14.90
CA ALA A 33 7.10 -3.23 14.80
C ALA A 33 6.38 -4.57 14.62
N ARG A 34 5.26 -4.78 15.30
CA ARG A 34 4.49 -6.01 15.15
C ARG A 34 3.85 -6.15 13.78
N TRP A 35 3.38 -5.05 13.21
CA TRP A 35 2.88 -5.07 11.84
C TRP A 35 3.99 -5.48 10.86
N GLU A 36 5.15 -4.86 10.98
CA GLU A 36 6.25 -5.07 10.05
C GLU A 36 6.91 -6.44 10.20
N SER A 37 6.85 -7.03 11.39
CA SER A 37 7.37 -8.37 11.62
C SER A 37 6.37 -9.46 11.25
N LEU A 38 5.18 -9.05 10.80
CA LEU A 38 4.09 -9.95 10.43
C LEU A 38 3.51 -10.71 11.62
N ALA A 39 3.77 -10.23 12.84
CA ALA A 39 3.20 -10.83 14.04
C ALA A 39 1.69 -10.59 14.13
N THR A 40 1.24 -9.45 13.59
CA THR A 40 -0.19 -9.15 13.50
C THR A 40 -0.48 -8.63 12.10
N SER A 41 -1.72 -8.76 11.67
CA SER A 41 -2.14 -8.30 10.35
C SER A 41 -2.92 -7.00 10.50
N PRO A 42 -2.38 -5.87 10.03
CA PRO A 42 -3.12 -4.61 10.09
C PRO A 42 -4.29 -4.63 9.11
N SER A 43 -5.36 -3.93 9.46
CA SER A 43 -6.51 -3.82 8.58
C SER A 43 -6.15 -2.97 7.36
N PHE A 44 -6.96 -3.10 6.30
CA PHE A 44 -6.76 -2.28 5.10
C PHE A 44 -6.81 -0.80 5.44
N GLU A 45 -7.71 -0.41 6.33
CA GLU A 45 -7.82 0.98 6.77
C GLU A 45 -6.54 1.47 7.44
N VAL A 46 -5.95 0.65 8.30
CA VAL A 46 -4.69 0.99 8.96
C VAL A 46 -3.57 1.13 7.95
N VAL A 47 -3.49 0.21 6.98
CA VAL A 47 -2.46 0.27 5.94
C VAL A 47 -2.59 1.57 5.15
N THR A 48 -3.82 1.93 4.78
CA THR A 48 -4.07 3.16 4.04
C THR A 48 -3.65 4.38 4.84
N ARG A 49 -3.98 4.42 6.13
CA ARG A 49 -3.59 5.53 7.00
C ARG A 49 -2.07 5.62 7.14
N ALA A 50 -1.40 4.49 7.25
CA ALA A 50 0.05 4.48 7.37
C ALA A 50 0.71 5.03 6.10
N CYS A 51 0.20 4.64 4.94
CA CYS A 51 0.71 5.17 3.68
C CYS A 51 0.53 6.69 3.61
N ARG A 52 -0.63 7.19 3.99
CA ARG A 52 -0.88 8.63 4.00
C ARG A 52 0.03 9.37 4.97
N ALA A 53 0.32 8.77 6.11
CA ALA A 53 1.25 9.35 7.06
C ALA A 53 2.65 9.48 6.49
N CYS A 54 2.96 8.69 5.46
CA CYS A 54 4.23 8.73 4.75
C CYS A 54 4.14 9.55 3.46
N ASP A 55 3.07 10.30 3.26
CA ASP A 55 2.80 11.09 2.06
C ASP A 55 2.72 10.24 0.81
N LEU A 56 2.19 9.02 0.95
CA LEU A 56 2.02 8.08 -0.15
C LEU A 56 0.56 7.67 -0.25
N THR A 57 0.13 7.31 -1.45
CA THR A 57 -1.20 6.77 -1.70
C THR A 57 -1.06 5.31 -2.10
N LEU A 58 -1.84 4.45 -1.48
CA LEU A 58 -1.85 3.04 -1.83
C LEU A 58 -2.62 2.87 -3.14
N ASP A 59 -1.92 2.38 -4.15
CA ASP A 59 -2.50 2.13 -5.47
C ASP A 59 -2.97 0.68 -5.54
N TRP A 60 -4.27 0.46 -5.71
CA TRP A 60 -4.84 -0.87 -5.78
C TRP A 60 -6.05 -0.88 -6.69
N ARG A 61 -6.37 -2.06 -7.23
CA ARG A 61 -7.54 -2.21 -8.10
C ARG A 61 -7.97 -3.66 -8.18
N LEU A 62 -9.22 -3.85 -8.55
CA LEU A 62 -9.79 -5.17 -8.77
C LEU A 62 -9.78 -5.48 -10.26
N VAL A 63 -9.41 -6.71 -10.59
CA VAL A 63 -9.43 -7.19 -11.97
C VAL A 63 -10.07 -8.56 -11.98
N SER A 64 -10.68 -8.90 -13.13
CA SER A 64 -11.25 -10.24 -13.31
C SER A 64 -10.14 -11.27 -13.37
N ILE A 65 -10.41 -12.45 -12.81
CA ILE A 65 -9.47 -13.56 -12.87
C ILE A 65 -9.79 -14.42 -14.09
N ASP A 66 -8.91 -14.41 -15.08
CA ASP A 66 -8.98 -15.33 -16.22
C ASP A 66 -7.60 -15.39 -16.88
N ALA A 67 -7.45 -16.29 -17.88
CA ALA A 67 -6.16 -16.50 -18.51
C ALA A 67 -5.63 -15.26 -19.22
N ASP A 68 -6.52 -14.46 -19.79
CA ASP A 68 -6.13 -13.24 -20.47
C ASP A 68 -5.74 -12.16 -19.49
N GLN A 69 -6.38 -12.13 -18.32
CA GLN A 69 -6.09 -11.14 -17.29
C GLN A 69 -4.68 -11.29 -16.72
N GLU A 70 -4.21 -12.50 -16.56
CA GLU A 70 -2.85 -12.70 -16.05
C GLU A 70 -1.84 -12.06 -17.00
N ARG A 71 -2.06 -12.22 -18.29
CA ARG A 71 -1.18 -11.64 -19.31
C ARG A 71 -1.25 -10.11 -19.28
N VAL A 72 -2.45 -9.56 -19.16
CA VAL A 72 -2.64 -8.12 -19.08
C VAL A 72 -1.94 -7.53 -17.87
N ILE A 73 -2.05 -8.20 -16.73
CA ILE A 73 -1.40 -7.74 -15.50
C ILE A 73 0.12 -7.72 -15.68
N GLU A 74 0.68 -8.76 -16.31
CA GLU A 74 2.11 -8.80 -16.59
C GLU A 74 2.54 -7.63 -17.48
N GLU A 75 1.79 -7.35 -18.53
CA GLU A 75 2.08 -6.24 -19.42
C GLU A 75 2.03 -4.91 -18.68
N GLN A 76 1.05 -4.74 -17.81
CA GLN A 76 0.91 -3.51 -17.05
C GLN A 76 2.07 -3.28 -16.08
N ARG A 77 2.61 -4.36 -15.52
CA ARG A 77 3.78 -4.24 -14.65
C ARG A 77 5.00 -3.74 -15.40
N ALA A 78 5.09 -4.08 -16.68
CA ALA A 78 6.22 -3.65 -17.50
C ALA A 78 6.08 -2.24 -18.03
N ARG A 79 4.90 -1.62 -17.88
CA ARG A 79 4.64 -0.28 -18.37
C ARG A 79 5.20 0.80 -17.48
N GLN A 80 5.16 2.02 -17.98
CA GLN A 80 5.59 3.19 -17.21
C GLN A 80 4.69 3.40 -15.99
N PRO A 81 5.25 3.87 -14.88
CA PRO A 81 4.46 4.13 -13.68
C PRO A 81 3.26 5.03 -13.89
N LYS A 82 3.38 6.02 -14.78
CA LYS A 82 2.27 6.93 -15.06
C LYS A 82 1.04 6.22 -15.60
N ASP A 83 1.22 5.16 -16.36
CA ASP A 83 0.10 4.37 -16.89
C ASP A 83 -0.64 3.67 -15.76
N ARG A 84 0.11 3.20 -14.78
CA ARG A 84 -0.46 2.54 -13.62
C ARG A 84 -1.27 3.50 -12.76
N LEU A 85 -0.76 4.72 -12.61
CA LEU A 85 -1.47 5.76 -11.86
C LEU A 85 -2.77 6.14 -12.55
N ALA A 86 -2.75 6.27 -13.86
CA ALA A 86 -3.95 6.58 -14.61
C ALA A 86 -5.01 5.51 -14.41
N SER A 87 -4.62 4.23 -14.42
CA SER A 87 -5.54 3.13 -14.18
C SER A 87 -6.15 3.20 -12.79
N ALA A 88 -5.35 3.51 -11.77
CA ALA A 88 -5.83 3.62 -10.41
C ALA A 88 -6.84 4.76 -10.27
N VAL A 89 -6.56 5.90 -10.89
CA VAL A 89 -7.48 7.05 -10.87
C VAL A 89 -8.82 6.67 -11.48
N ASN A 90 -8.80 5.97 -12.61
CA ASN A 90 -10.04 5.56 -13.27
C ASN A 90 -10.88 4.66 -12.38
N ILE A 91 -10.27 3.72 -11.69
CA ILE A 91 -10.97 2.83 -10.79
C ILE A 91 -11.57 3.59 -9.62
N ALA A 92 -10.83 4.53 -9.07
CA ALA A 92 -11.32 5.35 -7.97
C ALA A 92 -12.52 6.17 -8.42
N THR A 93 -12.49 6.71 -9.62
CA THR A 93 -13.60 7.48 -10.18
C THR A 93 -14.85 6.61 -10.33
N LEU A 94 -14.70 5.39 -10.81
CA LEU A 94 -15.83 4.48 -10.96
C LEU A 94 -16.47 4.12 -9.63
N ARG A 95 -15.71 4.12 -8.56
CA ARG A 95 -16.22 3.77 -7.25
C ARG A 95 -16.90 4.94 -6.55
N ALA A 96 -16.53 6.12 -6.94
CA ALA A 96 -17.13 7.31 -6.37
C ALA A 96 -18.54 7.53 -6.94
#